data_4972a092dcacbc0e3cec074a00eaaece
#
_entry.id   4972a092dcacbc0e3cec074a00eaaece
#
_cell.length_a   1.000
_cell.length_b   1.000
_cell.length_c   1.000
_cell.angle_alpha   90.00
_cell.angle_beta   90.00
_cell.angle_gamma   90.00
#
_symmetry.space_group_name_H-M   'P 1'
#
loop_
_entity.id
_entity.type
_entity.pdbx_description
1 polymer ?
#
loop_
_entity_poly.entity_id
_entity_poly.type
_entity_poly.pdbx_seq_one_letter_code
_entity_poly.pdbx_strand_id
1 'polypeptide(L)'
;DVYKRQIRIGERTNVQDGSILHCDPPRPGDPDGSPLVIGDDVLIGHMAMVHGCTIHDRGFVGLGAIAMNKAVIGSDAMLAAGAMLTENKVMGERELWAGRPAKKLRDLDDAAVMGMRAGVMHYTQNAKDHAAAIKS
;
A
#
# COMPACT_ATOMS: atom_id res chain seq x y z
N ASP A 1 0.20 -16.94 -19.10
CA ASP A 1 1.19 -15.87 -18.97
C ASP A 1 1.63 -15.73 -17.51
N VAL A 2 2.81 -16.26 -17.21
CA VAL A 2 3.36 -16.35 -15.84
C VAL A 2 3.52 -14.98 -15.17
N TYR A 3 3.62 -13.91 -15.96
CA TYR A 3 3.85 -12.55 -15.47
C TYR A 3 2.61 -11.83 -14.93
N LYS A 4 1.42 -12.36 -15.17
CA LYS A 4 0.16 -11.73 -14.76
C LYS A 4 -0.30 -12.14 -13.35
N ARG A 5 0.37 -13.11 -12.74
CA ARG A 5 0.13 -13.54 -11.35
C ARG A 5 1.29 -13.11 -10.47
N GLN A 6 1.47 -11.82 -10.25
CA GLN A 6 2.62 -11.37 -9.50
C GLN A 6 2.26 -10.42 -8.39
N ILE A 7 2.98 -10.59 -7.29
CA ILE A 7 3.14 -9.59 -6.24
C ILE A 7 4.52 -8.99 -6.44
N ARG A 8 4.57 -7.68 -6.66
CA ARG A 8 5.82 -6.92 -6.77
C ARG A 8 5.88 -5.90 -5.65
N ILE A 9 7.00 -5.88 -4.96
CA ILE A 9 7.24 -4.97 -3.84
C ILE A 9 8.55 -4.25 -4.11
N GLY A 10 8.52 -2.93 -4.07
CA GLY A 10 9.68 -2.08 -4.26
C GLY A 10 10.62 -2.06 -3.06
N GLU A 11 11.62 -1.20 -3.15
CA GLU A 11 12.65 -1.06 -2.13
C GLU A 11 12.15 -0.28 -0.91
N ARG A 12 12.69 -0.57 0.27
CA ARG A 12 12.42 0.11 1.54
C ARG A 12 10.95 0.16 1.92
N THR A 13 10.14 -0.72 1.33
CA THR A 13 8.73 -0.87 1.65
C THR A 13 8.57 -1.73 2.89
N ASN A 14 7.70 -1.29 3.80
CA ASN A 14 7.44 -1.95 5.07
C ASN A 14 6.02 -2.54 5.10
N VAL A 15 5.93 -3.84 5.32
CA VAL A 15 4.67 -4.55 5.50
C VAL A 15 4.59 -5.00 6.94
N GLN A 16 3.65 -4.45 7.69
CA GLN A 16 3.55 -4.69 9.12
C GLN A 16 2.74 -5.94 9.46
N ASP A 17 2.81 -6.34 10.71
CA ASP A 17 2.32 -7.62 11.20
C ASP A 17 0.84 -7.87 10.90
N GLY A 18 0.54 -9.09 10.48
CA GLY A 18 -0.82 -9.54 10.20
C GLY A 18 -1.41 -9.06 8.89
N SER A 19 -0.65 -8.30 8.08
CA SER A 19 -1.13 -7.84 6.79
C SER A 19 -1.17 -8.95 5.75
N ILE A 20 -2.17 -8.91 4.88
CA ILE A 20 -2.36 -9.89 3.81
C ILE A 20 -2.12 -9.22 2.46
N LEU A 21 -1.28 -9.86 1.66
CA LEU A 21 -0.98 -9.47 0.28
C LEU A 21 -1.52 -10.56 -0.65
N HIS A 22 -2.33 -10.17 -1.63
CA HIS A 22 -2.91 -11.12 -2.58
C HIS A 22 -3.02 -10.53 -3.98
N CYS A 23 -3.02 -11.40 -4.99
CA CYS A 23 -3.26 -11.05 -6.39
C CYS A 23 -4.15 -12.08 -7.04
N ASP A 24 -5.02 -11.66 -7.95
CA ASP A 24 -5.87 -12.55 -8.71
C ASP A 24 -5.28 -12.87 -10.09
N PRO A 25 -5.40 -14.13 -10.53
CA PRO A 25 -4.96 -14.53 -11.87
C PRO A 25 -5.88 -14.00 -12.97
N PRO A 26 -5.40 -14.00 -14.21
CA PRO A 26 -6.26 -13.84 -15.38
C PRO A 26 -7.39 -14.88 -15.39
N ARG A 27 -8.56 -14.45 -15.85
CA ARG A 27 -9.75 -15.29 -15.95
C ARG A 27 -10.62 -14.84 -17.16
N PRO A 28 -11.58 -15.66 -17.61
CA PRO A 28 -12.53 -15.23 -18.64
C PRO A 28 -13.20 -13.90 -18.25
N GLY A 29 -13.16 -12.91 -19.16
CA GLY A 29 -13.67 -11.55 -18.91
C GLY A 29 -12.68 -10.61 -18.22
N ASP A 30 -11.55 -11.12 -17.73
CA ASP A 30 -10.47 -10.33 -17.12
C ASP A 30 -9.11 -10.94 -17.50
N PRO A 31 -8.66 -10.72 -18.75
CA PRO A 31 -7.45 -11.38 -19.27
C PRO A 31 -6.15 -10.89 -18.61
N ASP A 32 -6.19 -9.76 -17.92
CA ASP A 32 -5.03 -9.22 -17.23
C ASP A 32 -4.95 -9.66 -15.77
N GLY A 33 -6.08 -10.08 -15.20
CA GLY A 33 -6.16 -10.36 -13.77
C GLY A 33 -5.97 -9.10 -12.93
N SER A 34 -5.64 -9.29 -11.68
CA SER A 34 -5.39 -8.19 -10.74
C SER A 34 -4.05 -8.42 -10.03
N PRO A 35 -2.92 -8.06 -10.66
CA PRO A 35 -1.62 -8.13 -10.00
C PRO A 35 -1.55 -7.13 -8.85
N LEU A 36 -0.74 -7.44 -7.84
CA LEU A 36 -0.44 -6.53 -6.75
C LEU A 36 0.91 -5.87 -7.02
N VAL A 37 0.92 -4.56 -7.17
CA VAL A 37 2.13 -3.78 -7.43
C VAL A 37 2.30 -2.72 -6.35
N ILE A 38 3.39 -2.82 -5.61
CA ILE A 38 3.72 -1.91 -4.52
C ILE A 38 5.05 -1.25 -4.85
N GLY A 39 5.08 0.08 -4.84
CA GLY A 39 6.26 0.88 -5.13
C GLY A 39 7.30 0.89 -4.00
N ASP A 40 8.18 1.87 -4.08
CA ASP A 40 9.24 2.10 -3.11
C ASP A 40 8.75 2.93 -1.93
N ASP A 41 9.39 2.76 -0.77
CA ASP A 41 9.14 3.55 0.44
C ASP A 41 7.66 3.55 0.88
N VAL A 42 6.91 2.49 0.59
CA VAL A 42 5.51 2.33 0.98
C VAL A 42 5.42 1.78 2.40
N LEU A 43 4.42 2.23 3.15
CA LEU A 43 4.08 1.64 4.44
C LEU A 43 2.70 1.00 4.38
N ILE A 44 2.65 -0.28 4.70
CA ILE A 44 1.40 -1.02 4.88
C ILE A 44 1.26 -1.33 6.37
N GLY A 45 0.28 -0.70 7.00
CA GLY A 45 0.04 -0.81 8.43
C GLY A 45 -0.43 -2.20 8.85
N HIS A 46 -0.42 -2.45 10.16
CA HIS A 46 -0.81 -3.74 10.74
C HIS A 46 -2.21 -4.16 10.32
N MET A 47 -2.41 -5.46 10.09
CA MET A 47 -3.70 -6.06 9.78
C MET A 47 -4.39 -5.47 8.54
N ALA A 48 -3.65 -4.85 7.64
CA ALA A 48 -4.18 -4.37 6.37
C ALA A 48 -4.33 -5.52 5.37
N MET A 49 -5.24 -5.36 4.41
CA MET A 49 -5.36 -6.27 3.27
C MET A 49 -5.20 -5.48 1.98
N VAL A 50 -4.17 -5.81 1.20
CA VAL A 50 -3.95 -5.23 -0.13
C VAL A 50 -4.10 -6.34 -1.17
N HIS A 51 -5.14 -6.21 -1.99
CA HIS A 51 -5.63 -7.27 -2.86
C HIS A 51 -5.72 -6.77 -4.30
N GLY A 52 -4.78 -7.20 -5.15
CA GLY A 52 -4.80 -6.89 -6.58
C GLY A 52 -4.82 -5.40 -6.93
N CYS A 53 -4.20 -4.57 -6.12
CA CYS A 53 -4.18 -3.12 -6.28
C CYS A 53 -2.79 -2.61 -6.66
N THR A 54 -2.70 -1.33 -6.99
CA THR A 54 -1.44 -0.63 -7.24
C THR A 54 -1.23 0.44 -6.18
N ILE A 55 -0.08 0.41 -5.54
CA ILE A 55 0.33 1.43 -4.57
C ILE A 55 1.60 2.08 -5.11
N HIS A 56 1.52 3.34 -5.43
CA HIS A 56 2.67 4.10 -5.93
C HIS A 56 3.62 4.47 -4.80
N ASP A 57 4.81 4.94 -5.17
CA ASP A 57 5.88 5.26 -4.23
C ASP A 57 5.42 6.13 -3.08
N ARG A 58 5.87 5.81 -1.88
CA ARG A 58 5.55 6.53 -0.64
C ARG A 58 4.06 6.56 -0.30
N GLY A 59 3.27 5.66 -0.91
CA GLY A 59 1.89 5.46 -0.49
C GLY A 59 1.81 4.92 0.94
N PHE A 60 0.75 5.23 1.63
CA PHE A 60 0.53 4.82 3.02
C PHE A 60 -0.83 4.12 3.15
N VAL A 61 -0.81 2.89 3.63
CA VAL A 61 -2.02 2.12 3.95
C VAL A 61 -2.14 2.03 5.46
N GLY A 62 -3.18 2.64 6.00
CA GLY A 62 -3.45 2.65 7.43
C GLY A 62 -3.74 1.25 7.98
N LEU A 63 -3.52 1.07 9.28
CA LEU A 63 -3.79 -0.21 9.94
C LEU A 63 -5.25 -0.66 9.71
N GLY A 64 -5.45 -1.95 9.44
CA GLY A 64 -6.77 -2.53 9.20
C GLY A 64 -7.49 -2.05 7.93
N ALA A 65 -6.83 -1.26 7.08
CA ALA A 65 -7.42 -0.81 5.82
C ALA A 65 -7.43 -1.94 4.78
N ILE A 66 -8.35 -1.82 3.83
CA ILE A 66 -8.51 -2.77 2.72
C ILE A 66 -8.43 -2.01 1.41
N ALA A 67 -7.58 -2.46 0.49
CA ALA A 67 -7.56 -2.00 -0.90
C ALA A 67 -7.90 -3.17 -1.83
N MET A 68 -8.94 -3.00 -2.64
CA MET A 68 -9.50 -4.06 -3.48
C MET A 68 -8.92 -4.04 -4.90
N ASN A 69 -9.30 -5.03 -5.71
CA ASN A 69 -8.77 -5.23 -7.05
C ASN A 69 -8.83 -3.98 -7.93
N LYS A 70 -7.72 -3.71 -8.60
CA LYS A 70 -7.57 -2.60 -9.56
C LYS A 70 -7.75 -1.21 -8.94
N ALA A 71 -7.82 -1.11 -7.61
CA ALA A 71 -7.72 0.18 -6.94
C ALA A 71 -6.29 0.71 -7.03
N VAL A 72 -6.16 2.03 -6.99
CA VAL A 72 -4.87 2.72 -7.08
C VAL A 72 -4.72 3.67 -5.90
N ILE A 73 -3.60 3.57 -5.21
CA ILE A 73 -3.18 4.55 -4.20
C ILE A 73 -2.03 5.35 -4.80
N GLY A 74 -2.25 6.65 -5.00
CA GLY A 74 -1.27 7.54 -5.61
C GLY A 74 -0.04 7.76 -4.74
N SER A 75 1.00 8.33 -5.32
CA SER A 75 2.23 8.66 -4.59
C SER A 75 1.95 9.64 -3.45
N ASP A 76 2.61 9.43 -2.31
CA ASP A 76 2.42 10.25 -1.10
C ASP A 76 0.95 10.36 -0.64
N ALA A 77 0.07 9.45 -1.08
CA ALA A 77 -1.31 9.39 -0.66
C ALA A 77 -1.49 8.48 0.55
N MET A 78 -2.53 8.72 1.33
CA MET A 78 -2.85 7.95 2.53
C MET A 78 -4.26 7.39 2.47
N LEU A 79 -4.37 6.07 2.57
CA LEU A 79 -5.62 5.40 2.89
C LEU A 79 -5.70 5.25 4.42
N ALA A 80 -6.68 5.89 5.04
CA ALA A 80 -6.78 5.97 6.50
C ALA A 80 -7.02 4.60 7.14
N ALA A 81 -6.69 4.49 8.44
CA ALA A 81 -6.94 3.29 9.22
C ALA A 81 -8.40 2.82 9.09
N GLY A 82 -8.59 1.51 8.89
CA GLY A 82 -9.90 0.88 8.77
C GLY A 82 -10.68 1.24 7.50
N ALA A 83 -10.15 2.04 6.60
CA ALA A 83 -10.81 2.41 5.36
C ALA A 83 -10.92 1.23 4.38
N MET A 84 -11.89 1.28 3.48
CA MET A 84 -12.04 0.29 2.41
C MET A 84 -12.04 1.00 1.05
N LEU A 85 -10.94 0.90 0.31
CA LEU A 85 -10.83 1.38 -1.06
C LEU A 85 -11.38 0.31 -2.01
N THR A 86 -12.55 0.56 -2.55
CA THR A 86 -13.26 -0.42 -3.38
C THR A 86 -12.67 -0.54 -4.77
N GLU A 87 -13.07 -1.56 -5.51
CA GLU A 87 -12.52 -1.90 -6.82
C GLU A 87 -12.52 -0.71 -7.79
N ASN A 88 -11.46 -0.59 -8.57
CA ASN A 88 -11.27 0.42 -9.61
C ASN A 88 -11.22 1.88 -9.13
N LYS A 89 -11.24 2.14 -7.83
CA LYS A 89 -11.09 3.51 -7.30
C LYS A 89 -9.66 3.98 -7.41
N VAL A 90 -9.49 5.24 -7.75
CA VAL A 90 -8.18 5.85 -7.95
C VAL A 90 -8.02 7.03 -6.99
N MET A 91 -7.08 6.88 -6.06
CA MET A 91 -6.61 7.98 -5.23
C MET A 91 -5.49 8.70 -5.98
N GLY A 92 -5.61 10.02 -6.11
CA GLY A 92 -4.57 10.84 -6.68
C GLY A 92 -3.38 11.03 -5.72
N GLU A 93 -2.34 11.67 -6.23
CA GLU A 93 -1.17 12.01 -5.42
C GLU A 93 -1.54 12.89 -4.24
N ARG A 94 -0.94 12.64 -3.09
CA ARG A 94 -1.09 13.45 -1.88
C ARG A 94 -2.54 13.61 -1.42
N GLU A 95 -3.37 12.62 -1.65
CA GLU A 95 -4.76 12.60 -1.18
C GLU A 95 -4.90 11.73 0.06
N LEU A 96 -5.73 12.18 1.00
CA LEU A 96 -6.20 11.38 2.14
C LEU A 96 -7.62 10.89 1.85
N TRP A 97 -7.79 9.58 1.89
CA TRP A 97 -9.10 8.93 1.77
C TRP A 97 -9.43 8.15 3.03
N ALA A 98 -10.69 8.17 3.43
CA ALA A 98 -11.17 7.50 4.64
C ALA A 98 -12.58 6.97 4.47
N GLY A 99 -12.96 6.05 5.34
CA GLY A 99 -14.32 5.49 5.42
C GLY A 99 -14.50 4.17 4.68
N ARG A 100 -15.70 3.62 4.78
CA ARG A 100 -16.12 2.35 4.17
C ARG A 100 -17.47 2.55 3.51
N PRO A 101 -17.55 2.75 2.17
CA PRO A 101 -16.44 2.86 1.20
C PRO A 101 -15.61 4.12 1.40
N ALA A 102 -14.32 4.04 1.09
CA ALA A 102 -13.42 5.17 1.21
C ALA A 102 -13.75 6.26 0.19
N LYS A 103 -13.64 7.51 0.64
CA LYS A 103 -13.81 8.71 -0.17
C LYS A 103 -12.72 9.72 0.18
N LYS A 104 -12.38 10.57 -0.77
CA LYS A 104 -11.43 11.65 -0.53
C LYS A 104 -11.94 12.57 0.57
N LEU A 105 -11.09 12.77 1.60
CA LEU A 105 -11.33 13.72 2.67
C LEU A 105 -10.72 15.08 2.37
N ARG A 106 -9.45 15.09 1.95
CA ARG A 106 -8.66 16.30 1.70
C ARG A 106 -7.36 15.98 0.97
N ASP A 107 -6.67 17.00 0.53
CA ASP A 107 -5.27 16.90 0.14
C ASP A 107 -4.37 16.93 1.37
N LEU A 108 -3.20 16.29 1.25
CA LEU A 108 -2.16 16.29 2.28
C LEU A 108 -1.21 17.46 2.02
N ASP A 109 -0.94 18.24 3.05
CA ASP A 109 0.06 19.29 2.98
C ASP A 109 1.49 18.74 3.12
N ASP A 110 2.49 19.60 2.95
CA ASP A 110 3.90 19.20 3.03
C ASP A 110 4.25 18.62 4.39
N ALA A 111 3.72 19.15 5.47
CA ALA A 111 3.99 18.65 6.82
C ALA A 111 3.46 17.22 7.01
N ALA A 112 2.24 16.94 6.54
CA ALA A 112 1.64 15.61 6.59
C ALA A 112 2.44 14.59 5.76
N VAL A 113 2.84 14.96 4.55
CA VAL A 113 3.67 14.11 3.67
C VAL A 113 5.03 13.82 4.30
N MET A 114 5.69 14.82 4.86
CA MET A 114 6.97 14.64 5.55
C MET A 114 6.83 13.72 6.78
N GLY A 115 5.74 13.85 7.53
CA GLY A 115 5.44 12.97 8.66
C GLY A 115 5.31 11.51 8.25
N MET A 116 4.60 11.23 7.16
CA MET A 116 4.48 9.87 6.61
C MET A 116 5.85 9.30 6.18
N ARG A 117 6.65 10.08 5.47
CA ARG A 117 7.99 9.67 5.02
C ARG A 117 8.91 9.37 6.19
N ALA A 118 8.88 10.18 7.24
CA ALA A 118 9.66 9.95 8.45
C ALA A 118 9.28 8.62 9.13
N GLY A 119 7.99 8.27 9.16
CA GLY A 119 7.53 6.98 9.66
C GLY A 119 8.11 5.79 8.89
N VAL A 120 8.10 5.86 7.56
CA VAL A 120 8.68 4.81 6.70
C VAL A 120 10.18 4.68 6.95
N MET A 121 10.90 5.77 7.01
CA MET A 121 12.36 5.79 7.29
C MET A 121 12.69 5.15 8.64
N HIS A 122 11.89 5.42 9.66
CA HIS A 122 12.05 4.81 10.98
C HIS A 122 11.98 3.28 10.91
N TYR A 123 10.97 2.73 10.25
CA TYR A 123 10.84 1.28 10.09
C TYR A 123 11.94 0.68 9.22
N THR A 124 12.39 1.38 8.20
CA THR A 124 13.52 0.95 7.37
C THR A 124 14.80 0.84 8.21
N GLN A 125 15.04 1.79 9.11
CA GLN A 125 16.19 1.74 10.01
C GLN A 125 16.06 0.60 11.03
N ASN A 126 14.89 0.43 11.62
CA ASN A 126 14.63 -0.68 12.53
C ASN A 126 14.90 -2.05 11.88
N ALA A 127 14.50 -2.22 10.63
CA ALA A 127 14.74 -3.46 9.89
C ALA A 127 16.24 -3.73 9.71
N LYS A 128 17.03 -2.69 9.41
CA LYS A 128 18.50 -2.80 9.30
C LYS A 128 19.14 -3.17 10.63
N ASP A 129 18.71 -2.52 11.70
CA ASP A 129 19.25 -2.76 13.05
C ASP A 129 18.92 -4.19 13.51
N HIS A 130 17.71 -4.66 13.26
CA HIS A 130 17.30 -6.01 13.56
C HIS A 130 18.08 -7.04 12.75
N ALA A 131 18.24 -6.83 11.47
CA ALA A 131 19.03 -7.71 10.60
C ALA A 131 20.50 -7.80 11.03
N ALA A 132 21.08 -6.70 11.52
CA ALA A 132 22.43 -6.67 12.07
C ALA A 132 22.52 -7.47 13.37
N ALA A 133 21.51 -7.32 14.26
CA ALA A 133 21.47 -8.03 15.56
C ALA A 133 21.34 -9.55 15.40
N ILE A 134 20.63 -10.05 14.39
CA ILE A 134 20.48 -11.48 14.13
C ILE A 134 21.79 -12.11 13.64
N LYS A 135 22.65 -11.34 12.97
CA LYS A 135 23.92 -11.81 12.41
C LYS A 135 25.07 -11.85 13.44
N SER A 136 24.87 -11.22 14.58
CA SER A 136 25.83 -11.22 15.69
C SER A 136 25.57 -12.40 16.62
#